data_e0d0e74d5f959550da8a3e5859a0694d
#
_entry.id   e0d0e74d5f959550da8a3e5859a0694d
#
_cell.length_a   1.000
_cell.length_b   1.000
_cell.length_c   1.000
_cell.angle_alpha   90.00
_cell.angle_beta   90.00
_cell.angle_gamma   90.00
#
_symmetry.space_group_name_H-M   'P 1'
#
loop_
_entity.id
_entity.type
_entity.pdbx_description
1 polymer ?
#
loop_
_entity_poly.entity_id
_entity_poly.type
_entity_poly.pdbx_seq_one_letter_code
_entity_poly.pdbx_strand_id
1 'polypeptide(L)'
;MNYLNKDIVVIGLGYVGLPLAVKLSSAFNVIGYDISQNRINDLKNYYDSTKEISKSELKKAKNLIITFDKNLIKKKYVYIITVPTPVKKNNLPDLSLLKNACRLVGKNINKNAIVIFESTVYPGVTEKICGPILAKESNFK
;
A
#
# COMPACT_ATOMS: atom_id res chain seq x y z
N MET A 1 5.66 7.58 -20.39
CA MET A 1 5.82 6.16 -19.95
C MET A 1 4.43 5.54 -19.86
N ASN A 2 4.21 4.34 -20.43
CA ASN A 2 2.91 3.67 -20.33
C ASN A 2 2.87 2.83 -19.04
N TYR A 3 1.96 3.16 -18.13
CA TYR A 3 1.80 2.48 -16.83
C TYR A 3 0.79 1.32 -16.88
N LEU A 4 0.05 1.13 -17.99
CA LEU A 4 -1.03 0.14 -18.10
C LEU A 4 -0.57 -1.31 -17.91
N ASN A 5 0.70 -1.62 -18.24
CA ASN A 5 1.27 -2.96 -18.10
C ASN A 5 2.24 -3.07 -16.90
N LYS A 6 2.14 -2.15 -15.93
CA LYS A 6 3.00 -2.17 -14.74
C LYS A 6 2.26 -2.77 -13.56
N ASP A 7 3.00 -3.50 -12.73
CA ASP A 7 2.47 -3.99 -11.46
C ASP A 7 2.12 -2.82 -10.55
N ILE A 8 0.96 -2.89 -9.91
CA ILE A 8 0.50 -1.95 -8.89
C ILE A 8 0.79 -2.55 -7.52
N VAL A 9 1.44 -1.79 -6.66
CA VAL A 9 1.68 -2.19 -5.27
C VAL A 9 0.71 -1.43 -4.36
N VAL A 10 -0.04 -2.17 -3.55
CA VAL A 10 -0.90 -1.61 -2.49
C VAL A 10 -0.23 -1.87 -1.15
N ILE A 11 0.09 -0.81 -0.41
CA ILE A 11 0.77 -0.85 0.89
C ILE A 11 -0.23 -0.68 2.02
N GLY A 12 -0.45 -1.73 2.79
CA GLY A 12 -1.48 -1.82 3.81
C GLY A 12 -2.73 -2.52 3.29
N LEU A 13 -3.08 -3.66 3.87
CA LEU A 13 -4.24 -4.47 3.46
C LEU A 13 -5.33 -4.47 4.54
N GLY A 14 -5.64 -3.27 5.05
CA GLY A 14 -6.74 -3.04 5.98
C GLY A 14 -8.08 -2.80 5.28
N TYR A 15 -8.96 -2.00 5.92
CA TYR A 15 -10.31 -1.67 5.45
C TYR A 15 -10.36 -1.00 4.07
N VAL A 16 -9.36 -0.22 3.71
CA VAL A 16 -9.27 0.49 2.43
C VAL A 16 -8.43 -0.31 1.43
N GLY A 17 -7.25 -0.77 1.85
CA GLY A 17 -6.26 -1.34 0.94
C GLY A 17 -6.66 -2.69 0.38
N LEU A 18 -7.28 -3.58 1.18
CA LEU A 18 -7.69 -4.88 0.67
C LEU A 18 -8.79 -4.80 -0.38
N PRO A 19 -9.92 -4.09 -0.16
CA PRO A 19 -10.94 -3.90 -1.20
C PRO A 19 -10.39 -3.28 -2.47
N LEU A 20 -9.53 -2.26 -2.34
CA LEU A 20 -8.88 -1.63 -3.48
C LEU A 20 -8.00 -2.61 -4.26
N ALA A 21 -7.15 -3.38 -3.56
CA ALA A 21 -6.28 -4.37 -4.19
C ALA A 21 -7.06 -5.46 -4.93
N VAL A 22 -8.13 -5.97 -4.32
CA VAL A 22 -9.03 -6.96 -4.95
C VAL A 22 -9.69 -6.37 -6.20
N LYS A 23 -10.22 -5.15 -6.12
CA LYS A 23 -10.86 -4.49 -7.26
C LYS A 23 -9.89 -4.22 -8.41
N LEU A 24 -8.71 -3.69 -8.11
CA LEU A 24 -7.68 -3.44 -9.12
C LEU A 24 -7.18 -4.73 -9.79
N SER A 25 -7.16 -5.85 -9.07
CA SER A 25 -6.70 -7.13 -9.61
C SER A 25 -7.59 -7.70 -10.72
N SER A 26 -8.79 -7.14 -10.93
CA SER A 26 -9.63 -7.50 -12.07
C SER A 26 -9.08 -7.00 -13.41
N ALA A 27 -8.24 -5.97 -13.41
CA ALA A 27 -7.70 -5.34 -14.60
C ALA A 27 -6.16 -5.25 -14.65
N PHE A 28 -5.49 -5.40 -13.50
CA PHE A 28 -4.04 -5.21 -13.37
C PHE A 28 -3.41 -6.35 -12.56
N ASN A 29 -2.09 -6.52 -12.70
CA ASN A 29 -1.32 -7.31 -11.75
C ASN A 29 -1.11 -6.47 -10.49
N VAL A 30 -1.55 -6.98 -9.34
CA VAL A 30 -1.51 -6.26 -8.08
C VAL A 30 -0.68 -7.04 -7.06
N ILE A 31 0.17 -6.32 -6.35
CA ILE A 31 0.92 -6.84 -5.21
C ILE A 31 0.38 -6.13 -3.97
N GLY A 32 -0.37 -6.85 -3.16
CA GLY A 32 -0.84 -6.39 -1.86
C GLY A 32 0.20 -6.72 -0.79
N TYR A 33 0.78 -5.69 -0.21
CA TYR A 33 1.77 -5.81 0.85
C TYR A 33 1.21 -5.36 2.20
N ASP A 34 1.42 -6.16 3.22
CA ASP A 34 1.18 -5.76 4.62
C ASP A 34 2.36 -6.18 5.49
N ILE A 35 2.68 -5.38 6.50
CA ILE A 35 3.74 -5.68 7.47
C ILE A 35 3.35 -6.79 8.44
N SER A 36 2.04 -6.97 8.67
CA SER A 36 1.50 -7.99 9.56
C SER A 36 1.51 -9.37 8.91
N GLN A 37 2.39 -10.23 9.34
CA GLN A 37 2.45 -11.61 8.89
C GLN A 37 1.16 -12.38 9.18
N ASN A 38 0.51 -12.11 10.32
CA ASN A 38 -0.78 -12.72 10.67
C ASN A 38 -1.85 -12.31 9.65
N ARG A 39 -1.92 -11.01 9.31
CA ARG A 39 -2.84 -10.52 8.28
C ARG A 39 -2.63 -11.22 6.94
N ILE A 40 -1.38 -11.36 6.51
CA ILE A 40 -1.03 -12.05 5.27
C ILE A 40 -1.43 -13.53 5.32
N ASN A 41 -1.19 -14.21 6.42
CA ASN A 41 -1.56 -15.63 6.59
C ASN A 41 -3.08 -15.80 6.53
N ASP A 42 -3.85 -14.94 7.21
CA ASP A 42 -5.31 -14.96 7.17
C ASP A 42 -5.82 -14.80 5.73
N LEU A 43 -5.33 -13.78 5.03
CA LEU A 43 -5.76 -13.51 3.64
C LEU A 43 -5.37 -14.63 2.67
N LYS A 44 -4.21 -15.26 2.84
CA LYS A 44 -3.82 -16.45 2.07
C LYS A 44 -4.73 -17.66 2.31
N ASN A 45 -5.33 -17.73 3.49
CA ASN A 45 -6.36 -18.73 3.84
C ASN A 45 -7.78 -18.27 3.45
N TYR A 46 -7.88 -17.18 2.69
CA TYR A 46 -9.16 -16.60 2.26
C TYR A 46 -10.04 -16.12 3.43
N TYR A 47 -9.42 -15.68 4.51
CA TYR A 47 -10.08 -15.11 5.66
C TYR A 47 -9.75 -13.61 5.78
N ASP A 48 -10.78 -12.78 5.75
CA ASP A 48 -10.66 -11.35 5.97
C ASP A 48 -11.24 -10.96 7.33
N SER A 49 -10.36 -10.65 8.29
CA SER A 49 -10.75 -10.22 9.64
C SER A 49 -11.47 -8.87 9.66
N THR A 50 -11.31 -8.05 8.61
CA THR A 50 -12.04 -6.77 8.47
C THR A 50 -13.45 -6.95 7.93
N LYS A 51 -13.77 -8.14 7.38
CA LYS A 51 -15.09 -8.50 6.79
C LYS A 51 -15.50 -7.61 5.60
N GLU A 52 -14.55 -6.93 4.97
CA GLU A 52 -14.80 -6.10 3.79
C GLU A 52 -14.89 -6.95 2.51
N ILE A 53 -14.14 -8.05 2.44
CA ILE A 53 -14.06 -8.92 1.27
C ILE A 53 -14.43 -10.35 1.65
N SER A 54 -15.33 -10.93 0.88
CA SER A 54 -15.76 -12.30 1.08
C SER A 54 -14.69 -13.31 0.62
N LYS A 55 -14.77 -14.53 1.16
CA LYS A 55 -13.94 -15.66 0.72
C LYS A 55 -14.01 -15.91 -0.79
N SER A 56 -15.20 -15.73 -1.39
CA SER A 56 -15.41 -15.90 -2.83
C SER A 56 -14.66 -14.85 -3.64
N GLU A 57 -14.68 -13.59 -3.21
CA GLU A 57 -13.99 -12.49 -3.88
C GLU A 57 -12.47 -12.66 -3.80
N LEU A 58 -11.93 -13.03 -2.62
CA LEU A 58 -10.51 -13.34 -2.48
C LEU A 58 -10.07 -14.48 -3.40
N LYS A 59 -10.88 -15.53 -3.55
CA LYS A 59 -10.57 -16.64 -4.47
C LYS A 59 -10.60 -16.22 -5.94
N LYS A 60 -11.42 -15.25 -6.31
CA LYS A 60 -11.52 -14.73 -7.68
C LYS A 60 -10.39 -13.75 -8.04
N ALA A 61 -9.73 -13.17 -7.07
CA ALA A 61 -8.66 -12.19 -7.26
C ALA A 61 -7.33 -12.84 -7.69
N LYS A 62 -7.32 -13.53 -8.83
CA LYS A 62 -6.19 -14.35 -9.31
C LYS A 62 -4.94 -13.52 -9.65
N ASN A 63 -5.09 -12.26 -10.01
CA ASN A 63 -3.99 -11.36 -10.33
C ASN A 63 -3.51 -10.56 -9.09
N LEU A 64 -3.94 -10.96 -7.88
CA LEU A 64 -3.52 -10.37 -6.62
C LEU A 64 -2.52 -11.29 -5.91
N ILE A 65 -1.30 -10.82 -5.74
CA ILE A 65 -0.28 -11.46 -4.90
C ILE A 65 -0.34 -10.79 -3.52
N ILE A 66 -0.59 -11.59 -2.47
CA ILE A 66 -0.65 -11.11 -1.08
C ILE A 66 0.65 -11.52 -0.38
N THR A 67 1.39 -10.54 0.16
CA THR A 67 2.74 -10.79 0.68
C THR A 67 3.16 -9.85 1.79
N PHE A 68 4.09 -10.29 2.64
CA PHE A 68 4.90 -9.46 3.54
C PHE A 68 6.37 -9.39 3.08
N ASP A 69 6.71 -10.03 1.96
CA ASP A 69 8.07 -9.98 1.42
C ASP A 69 8.33 -8.66 0.68
N LYS A 70 9.25 -7.86 1.24
CA LYS A 70 9.68 -6.59 0.66
C LYS A 70 10.37 -6.73 -0.69
N ASN A 71 10.89 -7.90 -1.04
CA ASN A 71 11.56 -8.09 -2.32
C ASN A 71 10.56 -8.03 -3.48
N LEU A 72 9.32 -8.46 -3.29
CA LEU A 72 8.29 -8.45 -4.31
C LEU A 72 7.83 -7.03 -4.70
N ILE A 73 7.98 -6.06 -3.80
CA ILE A 73 7.60 -4.67 -4.06
C ILE A 73 8.74 -3.80 -4.64
N LYS A 74 9.94 -4.37 -4.79
CA LYS A 74 11.09 -3.62 -5.31
C LYS A 74 10.93 -3.23 -6.78
N LYS A 75 11.46 -2.06 -7.12
CA LYS A 75 11.58 -1.55 -8.50
C LYS A 75 10.26 -1.53 -9.28
N LYS A 76 9.15 -1.25 -8.58
CA LYS A 76 7.85 -1.03 -9.22
C LYS A 76 7.65 0.45 -9.56
N TYR A 77 6.60 0.74 -10.33
CA TYR A 77 6.33 2.09 -10.85
C TYR A 77 5.07 2.72 -10.28
N VAL A 78 4.18 1.92 -9.69
CA VAL A 78 2.94 2.43 -9.10
C VAL A 78 2.81 1.86 -7.69
N TYR A 79 2.70 2.77 -6.71
CA TYR A 79 2.47 2.42 -5.31
C TYR A 79 1.26 3.19 -4.79
N ILE A 80 0.37 2.50 -4.09
CA ILE A 80 -0.78 3.08 -3.43
C ILE A 80 -0.64 2.81 -1.93
N ILE A 81 -0.53 3.86 -1.14
CA ILE A 81 -0.37 3.79 0.31
C ILE A 81 -1.74 3.95 0.97
N THR A 82 -2.19 2.93 1.67
CA THR A 82 -3.51 2.82 2.31
C THR A 82 -3.41 2.51 3.80
N VAL A 83 -2.28 2.84 4.42
CA VAL A 83 -2.07 2.61 5.85
C VAL A 83 -2.95 3.55 6.70
N PRO A 84 -3.41 3.11 7.89
CA PRO A 84 -4.23 3.95 8.74
C PRO A 84 -3.45 5.12 9.34
N THR A 85 -4.15 6.21 9.63
CA THR A 85 -3.66 7.40 10.31
C THR A 85 -4.48 7.62 11.58
N PRO A 86 -4.26 6.83 12.65
CA PRO A 86 -5.04 6.92 13.87
C PRO A 86 -4.83 8.26 14.58
N VAL A 87 -5.78 8.62 15.42
CA VAL A 87 -5.70 9.82 16.24
C VAL A 87 -5.08 9.47 17.59
N LYS A 88 -4.10 10.24 18.03
CA LYS A 88 -3.48 10.13 19.35
C LYS A 88 -4.42 10.61 20.46
N LYS A 89 -4.08 10.30 21.73
CA LYS A 89 -4.85 10.76 22.90
C LYS A 89 -5.03 12.26 22.99
N ASN A 90 -4.15 13.05 22.40
CA ASN A 90 -4.20 14.51 22.32
C ASN A 90 -4.92 15.04 21.08
N ASN A 91 -5.73 14.22 20.42
CA ASN A 91 -6.47 14.52 19.19
C ASN A 91 -5.61 14.92 17.98
N LEU A 92 -4.30 14.68 18.04
CA LEU A 92 -3.41 14.90 16.89
C LEU A 92 -3.29 13.62 16.05
N PRO A 93 -3.23 13.73 14.72
CA PRO A 93 -3.02 12.56 13.83
C PRO A 93 -1.68 11.87 14.13
N ASP A 94 -1.70 10.55 14.21
CA ASP A 94 -0.48 9.75 14.27
C ASP A 94 -0.02 9.39 12.85
N LEU A 95 1.00 10.06 12.38
CA LEU A 95 1.58 9.85 11.06
C LEU A 95 2.70 8.80 11.06
N SER A 96 2.95 8.09 12.15
CA SER A 96 4.08 7.15 12.24
C SER A 96 4.00 6.02 11.21
N LEU A 97 2.82 5.41 11.05
CA LEU A 97 2.59 4.36 10.07
C LEU A 97 2.77 4.88 8.64
N LEU A 98 2.24 6.05 8.34
CA LEU A 98 2.38 6.70 7.04
C LEU A 98 3.85 7.01 6.72
N LYS A 99 4.60 7.58 7.66
CA LYS A 99 6.04 7.85 7.51
C LYS A 99 6.84 6.56 7.27
N ASN A 100 6.50 5.48 7.98
CA ASN A 100 7.15 4.18 7.79
C ASN A 100 6.83 3.58 6.41
N ALA A 101 5.58 3.71 5.94
CA ALA A 101 5.21 3.31 4.59
C ALA A 101 5.97 4.11 3.52
N CYS A 102 6.11 5.44 3.71
CA CYS A 102 6.91 6.28 2.82
C CYS A 102 8.40 5.86 2.78
N ARG A 103 9.00 5.53 3.93
CA ARG A 103 10.37 5.01 3.99
C ARG A 103 10.50 3.67 3.26
N LEU A 104 9.55 2.77 3.48
CA LEU A 104 9.52 1.48 2.80
C LEU A 104 9.43 1.67 1.28
N VAL A 105 8.48 2.48 0.82
CA VAL A 105 8.28 2.76 -0.60
C VAL A 105 9.51 3.46 -1.19
N GLY A 106 10.01 4.52 -0.55
CA GLY A 106 11.18 5.27 -1.01
C GLY A 106 12.40 4.38 -1.29
N LYS A 107 12.67 3.41 -0.41
CA LYS A 107 13.78 2.44 -0.61
C LYS A 107 13.58 1.46 -1.76
N ASN A 108 12.37 1.35 -2.29
CA ASN A 108 12.00 0.31 -3.25
C ASN A 108 11.52 0.84 -4.60
N ILE A 109 11.19 2.12 -4.74
CA ILE A 109 10.64 2.70 -5.98
C ILE A 109 11.66 2.81 -7.10
N ASN A 110 11.16 2.81 -8.33
CA ASN A 110 11.93 3.23 -9.50
C ASN A 110 11.88 4.76 -9.69
N LYS A 111 12.85 5.28 -10.43
CA LYS A 111 12.76 6.66 -10.95
C LYS A 111 11.50 6.81 -11.79
N ASN A 112 10.81 7.95 -11.64
CA ASN A 112 9.51 8.25 -12.27
C ASN A 112 8.35 7.35 -11.82
N ALA A 113 8.44 6.73 -10.64
CA ALA A 113 7.32 6.03 -10.05
C ALA A 113 6.23 7.01 -9.59
N ILE A 114 4.99 6.55 -9.64
CA ILE A 114 3.83 7.25 -9.09
C ILE A 114 3.54 6.69 -7.71
N VAL A 115 3.42 7.57 -6.71
CA VAL A 115 2.98 7.21 -5.36
C VAL A 115 1.66 7.91 -5.06
N ILE A 116 0.63 7.12 -4.81
CA ILE A 116 -0.73 7.57 -4.52
C ILE A 116 -0.97 7.39 -3.02
N PHE A 117 -1.55 8.40 -2.38
CA PHE A 117 -1.91 8.37 -0.96
C PHE A 117 -3.42 8.30 -0.82
N GLU A 118 -3.94 7.19 -0.29
CA GLU A 118 -5.33 6.97 0.06
C GLU A 118 -5.57 7.05 1.58
N SER A 119 -4.51 7.27 2.36
CA SER A 119 -4.61 7.53 3.78
C SER A 119 -5.23 8.90 4.04
N THR A 120 -6.20 8.98 4.96
CA THR A 120 -6.83 10.25 5.34
C THR A 120 -5.83 11.12 6.11
N VAL A 121 -5.47 12.26 5.53
CA VAL A 121 -4.51 13.21 6.11
C VAL A 121 -4.98 14.65 5.95
N TYR A 122 -4.48 15.56 6.80
CA TYR A 122 -4.75 16.98 6.65
C TYR A 122 -3.93 17.59 5.48
N PRO A 123 -4.35 18.75 4.94
CA PRO A 123 -3.67 19.40 3.83
C PRO A 123 -2.18 19.66 4.10
N GLY A 124 -1.34 19.37 3.12
CA GLY A 124 0.10 19.59 3.19
C GLY A 124 0.91 18.39 3.70
N VAL A 125 0.29 17.34 4.25
CA VAL A 125 1.04 16.13 4.70
C VAL A 125 1.74 15.45 3.54
N THR A 126 1.07 15.30 2.42
CA THR A 126 1.63 14.63 1.23
C THR A 126 2.87 15.35 0.73
N GLU A 127 2.80 16.67 0.56
CA GLU A 127 3.89 17.48 -0.02
C GLU A 127 5.00 17.79 0.99
N LYS A 128 4.61 18.10 2.24
CA LYS A 128 5.58 18.61 3.24
C LYS A 128 6.21 17.51 4.09
N ILE A 129 5.59 16.33 4.15
CA ILE A 129 6.07 15.23 5.00
C ILE A 129 6.39 14.01 4.15
N CYS A 130 5.43 13.50 3.36
CA CYS A 130 5.59 12.25 2.61
C CYS A 130 6.59 12.41 1.45
N GLY A 131 6.46 13.47 0.66
CA GLY A 131 7.34 13.76 -0.46
C GLY A 131 8.81 13.84 -0.07
N PRO A 132 9.20 14.64 0.94
CA PRO A 132 10.58 14.70 1.43
C PRO A 132 11.13 13.35 1.92
N ILE A 133 10.30 12.53 2.58
CA ILE A 133 10.73 11.19 3.02
C ILE A 133 10.99 10.30 1.80
N LEU A 134 10.08 10.28 0.82
CA LEU A 134 10.26 9.50 -0.42
C LEU A 134 11.52 9.93 -1.17
N ALA A 135 11.74 11.22 -1.35
CA ALA A 135 12.91 11.77 -2.02
C ALA A 135 14.21 11.37 -1.31
N LYS A 136 14.26 11.51 0.02
CA LYS A 136 15.42 11.13 0.84
C LYS A 136 15.74 9.63 0.72
N GLU A 137 14.74 8.77 0.88
CA GLU A 137 14.95 7.32 0.93
C GLU A 137 15.23 6.71 -0.45
N SER A 138 14.73 7.34 -1.53
CA SER A 138 14.97 6.89 -2.91
C SER A 138 16.24 7.47 -3.53
N ASN A 139 16.81 8.53 -2.95
CA ASN A 139 17.85 9.37 -3.56
C ASN A 139 17.41 10.00 -4.91
N PHE A 140 16.10 10.13 -5.13
CA PHE A 140 15.53 10.83 -6.29
C PHE A 140 15.12 12.26 -5.91
N LYS A 141 15.13 13.16 -6.90
CA LYS A 141 14.64 14.53 -6.76
C LYS A 141 13.21 14.61 -7.20
#